data_d941908868df1037c16d513253b26de8
#
_entry.id   d941908868df1037c16d513253b26de8
#
_cell.length_a   1.000
_cell.length_b   1.000
_cell.length_c   1.000
_cell.angle_alpha   90.00
_cell.angle_beta   90.00
_cell.angle_gamma   90.00
#
_symmetry.space_group_name_H-M   'P 1'
#
loop_
_entity.id
_entity.type
_entity.pdbx_description
1 polymer ?
#
loop_
_entity_poly.entity_id
_entity_poly.type
_entity_poly.pdbx_seq_one_letter_code
_entity_poly.pdbx_strand_id
1 'polypeptide(L)'
;QLDRFLMRIELGYPDRAAEHRLLESGGRREHLAELAACLKPEQLQPLQRQAAAVHVAPPIFDYVQTLVETTRSSAQFVHGLSPRAALALLGAARAWAFIDGRAMVLPEDVQAVMPSVACHRLQLANGTGHARPEDIARMMHTIAIK
;
A
#
# COMPACT_ATOMS: atom_id res chain seq x y z
N GLN A 1 0.00 -6.95 16.17
CA GLN A 1 -0.05 -8.02 15.14
C GLN A 1 -0.28 -7.46 13.71
N LEU A 2 -1.00 -6.35 13.56
CA LEU A 2 -1.27 -5.75 12.25
C LEU A 2 -0.02 -5.20 11.54
N ASP A 3 1.02 -4.81 12.26
CA ASP A 3 2.28 -4.33 11.69
C ASP A 3 3.01 -5.37 10.81
N ARG A 4 2.65 -6.65 10.93
CA ARG A 4 3.22 -7.73 10.12
C ARG A 4 2.64 -7.84 8.70
N PHE A 5 1.47 -7.26 8.44
CA PHE A 5 0.88 -7.26 7.10
C PHE A 5 1.48 -6.13 6.27
N LEU A 6 1.87 -6.41 5.03
CA LEU A 6 2.52 -5.45 4.15
C LEU A 6 1.62 -4.23 3.92
N MET A 7 0.39 -4.47 3.48
CA MET A 7 -0.60 -3.44 3.19
C MET A 7 -2.02 -3.97 3.40
N ARG A 8 -2.96 -3.05 3.59
CA ARG A 8 -4.40 -3.31 3.62
C ARG A 8 -5.04 -2.73 2.37
N ILE A 9 -5.81 -3.54 1.68
CA ILE A 9 -6.56 -3.17 0.48
C ILE A 9 -8.04 -3.34 0.78
N GLU A 10 -8.87 -2.39 0.37
CA GLU A 10 -10.33 -2.46 0.46
C GLU A 10 -10.91 -2.48 -0.95
N LEU A 11 -11.64 -3.54 -1.27
CA LEU A 11 -12.28 -3.69 -2.59
C LEU A 11 -13.67 -3.04 -2.65
N GLY A 12 -14.25 -2.69 -1.49
CA GLY A 12 -15.62 -2.23 -1.42
C GLY A 12 -16.65 -3.31 -1.75
N TYR A 13 -17.89 -2.91 -1.93
CA TYR A 13 -18.96 -3.77 -2.39
C TYR A 13 -19.07 -3.74 -3.93
N PRO A 14 -19.49 -4.86 -4.55
CA PRO A 14 -19.79 -4.87 -5.98
C PRO A 14 -20.93 -3.89 -6.29
N ASP A 15 -20.98 -3.40 -7.52
CA ASP A 15 -22.15 -2.65 -8.00
C ASP A 15 -23.38 -3.56 -8.11
N ARG A 16 -24.56 -2.96 -8.21
CA ARG A 16 -25.83 -3.69 -8.26
C ARG A 16 -25.88 -4.73 -9.39
N ALA A 17 -25.27 -4.44 -10.54
CA ALA A 17 -25.28 -5.35 -11.68
C ALA A 17 -24.34 -6.56 -11.44
N ALA A 18 -23.18 -6.32 -10.83
CA ALA A 18 -22.25 -7.39 -10.44
C ALA A 18 -22.85 -8.25 -9.32
N GLU A 19 -23.53 -7.64 -8.33
CA GLU A 19 -24.20 -8.37 -7.26
C GLU A 19 -25.35 -9.23 -7.81
N HIS A 20 -26.16 -8.71 -8.75
CA HIS A 20 -27.21 -9.46 -9.42
C HIS A 20 -26.65 -10.69 -10.14
N ARG A 21 -25.54 -10.53 -10.90
CA ARG A 21 -24.87 -11.67 -11.57
C ARG A 21 -24.34 -12.70 -10.58
N LEU A 22 -23.88 -12.27 -9.39
CA LEU A 22 -23.46 -13.20 -8.34
C LEU A 22 -24.63 -14.02 -7.79
N LEU A 23 -25.79 -13.37 -7.59
CA LEU A 23 -27.02 -14.04 -7.12
C LEU A 23 -27.55 -15.04 -8.15
N GLU A 24 -27.53 -14.70 -9.44
CA GLU A 24 -27.95 -15.58 -10.53
C GLU A 24 -27.01 -16.80 -10.69
N SER A 25 -25.70 -16.61 -10.53
CA SER A 25 -24.70 -17.68 -10.76
C SER A 25 -24.49 -18.62 -9.58
N GLY A 26 -25.14 -18.41 -8.42
CA GLY A 26 -25.11 -19.31 -7.29
C GLY A 26 -23.74 -19.51 -6.61
N GLY A 27 -22.77 -18.63 -6.89
CA GLY A 27 -21.42 -18.73 -6.35
C GLY A 27 -20.44 -19.45 -7.27
N ARG A 28 -19.36 -18.76 -7.65
CA ARG A 28 -18.43 -19.16 -8.72
C ARG A 28 -17.26 -20.06 -8.28
N ARG A 29 -17.39 -20.86 -7.23
CA ARG A 29 -16.30 -21.79 -6.83
C ARG A 29 -15.93 -22.76 -7.95
N GLU A 30 -16.92 -23.18 -8.74
CA GLU A 30 -16.71 -24.09 -9.87
C GLU A 30 -15.90 -23.45 -11.01
N HIS A 31 -16.07 -22.14 -11.23
CA HIS A 31 -15.32 -21.40 -12.26
C HIS A 31 -13.85 -21.16 -11.91
N LEU A 32 -13.45 -21.30 -10.64
CA LEU A 32 -12.02 -21.16 -10.27
C LEU A 32 -11.15 -22.23 -10.96
N ALA A 33 -11.68 -23.42 -11.18
CA ALA A 33 -10.98 -24.50 -11.87
C ALA A 33 -10.79 -24.24 -13.38
N GLU A 34 -11.61 -23.38 -13.96
CA GLU A 34 -11.60 -23.02 -15.39
C GLU A 34 -10.68 -21.82 -15.70
N LEU A 35 -10.23 -21.10 -14.66
CA LEU A 35 -9.36 -19.94 -14.84
C LEU A 35 -7.97 -20.36 -15.30
N ALA A 36 -7.57 -19.89 -16.48
CA ALA A 36 -6.20 -20.05 -16.93
C ALA A 36 -5.25 -19.22 -16.05
N ALA A 37 -4.12 -19.80 -15.67
CA ALA A 37 -3.09 -19.07 -14.95
C ALA A 37 -2.49 -17.97 -15.84
N CYS A 38 -2.55 -16.72 -15.38
CA CYS A 38 -1.93 -15.57 -16.07
C CYS A 38 -0.39 -15.62 -16.00
N LEU A 39 0.15 -16.17 -14.90
CA LEU A 39 1.58 -16.31 -14.65
C LEU A 39 1.87 -17.66 -14.01
N LYS A 40 2.97 -18.26 -14.41
CA LYS A 40 3.51 -19.46 -13.73
C LYS A 40 4.36 -19.03 -12.53
N PRO A 41 4.51 -19.87 -11.48
CA PRO A 41 5.35 -19.57 -10.32
C PRO A 41 6.78 -19.17 -10.68
N GLU A 42 7.36 -19.81 -11.72
CA GLU A 42 8.72 -19.56 -12.19
C GLU A 42 8.87 -18.14 -12.79
N GLN A 43 7.80 -17.55 -13.29
CA GLN A 43 7.77 -16.20 -13.84
C GLN A 43 7.64 -15.14 -12.74
N LEU A 44 7.02 -15.48 -11.61
CA LEU A 44 6.79 -14.55 -10.52
C LEU A 44 8.09 -14.11 -9.82
N GLN A 45 9.01 -15.04 -9.56
CA GLN A 45 10.27 -14.74 -8.89
C GLN A 45 11.16 -13.73 -9.65
N PRO A 46 11.34 -13.83 -10.98
CA PRO A 46 12.04 -12.80 -11.76
C PRO A 46 11.37 -11.43 -11.64
N LEU A 47 10.04 -11.35 -11.70
CA LEU A 47 9.30 -10.09 -11.56
C LEU A 47 9.50 -9.47 -10.18
N GLN A 48 9.46 -10.27 -9.12
CA GLN A 48 9.73 -9.80 -7.76
C GLN A 48 11.16 -9.23 -7.61
N ARG A 49 12.16 -9.90 -8.22
CA ARG A 49 13.55 -9.38 -8.24
C ARG A 49 13.66 -8.07 -9.02
N GLN A 50 12.99 -7.96 -10.16
CA GLN A 50 12.97 -6.72 -10.95
C GLN A 50 12.31 -5.58 -10.17
N ALA A 51 11.17 -5.82 -9.53
CA ALA A 51 10.52 -4.82 -8.68
C ALA A 51 11.42 -4.39 -7.51
N ALA A 52 12.12 -5.33 -6.85
CA ALA A 52 13.06 -5.01 -5.78
C ALA A 52 14.29 -4.23 -6.27
N ALA A 53 14.67 -4.36 -7.54
CA ALA A 53 15.80 -3.68 -8.15
C ALA A 53 15.47 -2.27 -8.69
N VAL A 54 14.20 -1.84 -8.64
CA VAL A 54 13.81 -0.47 -9.03
C VAL A 54 14.63 0.55 -8.24
N HIS A 55 15.24 1.49 -8.95
CA HIS A 55 16.13 2.48 -8.35
C HIS A 55 15.39 3.41 -7.39
N VAL A 56 16.04 3.71 -6.27
CA VAL A 56 15.57 4.70 -5.29
C VAL A 56 16.65 5.74 -5.10
N ALA A 57 16.38 6.96 -5.53
CA ALA A 57 17.31 8.07 -5.36
C ALA A 57 17.37 8.53 -3.89
N PRO A 58 18.51 9.11 -3.43
CA PRO A 58 18.65 9.58 -2.05
C PRO A 58 17.50 10.47 -1.55
N PRO A 59 16.97 11.44 -2.33
CA PRO A 59 15.85 12.27 -1.87
C PRO A 59 14.58 11.49 -1.53
N ILE A 60 14.36 10.31 -2.14
CA ILE A 60 13.21 9.46 -1.81
C ILE A 60 13.37 8.80 -0.43
N PHE A 61 14.60 8.41 -0.06
CA PHE A 61 14.87 7.92 1.30
C PHE A 61 14.59 9.00 2.35
N ASP A 62 15.05 10.24 2.09
CA ASP A 62 14.83 11.39 2.97
C ASP A 62 13.33 11.69 3.09
N TYR A 63 12.58 11.61 1.98
CA TYR A 63 11.14 11.80 1.96
C TYR A 63 10.41 10.72 2.78
N VAL A 64 10.73 9.44 2.58
CA VAL A 64 10.16 8.34 3.37
C VAL A 64 10.49 8.49 4.86
N GLN A 65 11.73 8.87 5.20
CA GLN A 65 12.13 9.12 6.58
C GLN A 65 11.32 10.26 7.20
N THR A 66 11.15 11.37 6.48
CA THR A 66 10.36 12.52 6.93
C THR A 66 8.90 12.12 7.17
N LEU A 67 8.29 11.32 6.28
CA LEU A 67 6.94 10.79 6.46
C LEU A 67 6.83 9.98 7.76
N VAL A 68 7.76 9.07 7.99
CA VAL A 68 7.79 8.21 9.19
C VAL A 68 7.98 9.04 10.47
N GLU A 69 8.91 9.99 10.48
CA GLU A 69 9.17 10.88 11.61
C GLU A 69 7.96 11.75 11.92
N THR A 70 7.28 12.27 10.89
CA THR A 70 6.03 13.03 11.05
C THR A 70 4.98 12.20 11.77
N THR A 71 4.82 10.90 11.44
CA THR A 71 3.87 10.05 12.16
C THR A 71 4.24 9.84 13.62
N ARG A 72 5.56 9.81 13.95
CA ARG A 72 6.05 9.59 15.31
C ARG A 72 5.95 10.82 16.20
N SER A 73 6.10 12.02 15.61
CA SER A 73 6.01 13.29 16.31
C SER A 73 4.59 13.85 16.39
N SER A 74 3.66 13.32 15.59
CA SER A 74 2.28 13.78 15.54
C SER A 74 1.49 13.35 16.77
N ALA A 75 0.86 14.30 17.47
CA ALA A 75 -0.08 14.03 18.56
C ALA A 75 -1.38 13.34 18.09
N GLN A 76 -1.59 13.21 16.78
CA GLN A 76 -2.76 12.57 16.19
C GLN A 76 -2.76 11.05 16.38
N PHE A 77 -1.58 10.43 16.50
CA PHE A 77 -1.41 8.99 16.58
C PHE A 77 -0.88 8.56 17.95
N VAL A 78 -1.36 7.40 18.43
CA VAL A 78 -0.86 6.80 19.70
C VAL A 78 0.60 6.40 19.55
N HIS A 79 0.94 5.80 18.40
CA HIS A 79 2.31 5.44 18.01
C HIS A 79 2.50 5.75 16.53
N GLY A 80 3.69 6.19 16.15
CA GLY A 80 4.06 6.37 14.75
C GLY A 80 4.49 5.06 14.09
N LEU A 81 4.81 5.12 12.81
CA LEU A 81 5.23 3.98 12.00
C LEU A 81 6.56 3.39 12.49
N SER A 82 6.62 2.06 12.52
CA SER A 82 7.83 1.31 12.85
C SER A 82 8.86 1.35 11.72
N PRO A 83 10.14 1.00 11.99
CA PRO A 83 11.14 0.80 10.93
C PRO A 83 10.71 -0.26 9.89
N ARG A 84 9.97 -1.29 10.33
CA ARG A 84 9.39 -2.30 9.45
C ARG A 84 8.37 -1.67 8.48
N ALA A 85 7.54 -0.75 8.96
CA ALA A 85 6.60 -0.03 8.12
C ALA A 85 7.30 0.85 7.08
N ALA A 86 8.43 1.48 7.42
CA ALA A 86 9.25 2.24 6.48
C ALA A 86 9.80 1.36 5.35
N LEU A 87 10.32 0.18 5.68
CA LEU A 87 10.77 -0.80 4.69
C LEU A 87 9.62 -1.31 3.83
N ALA A 88 8.45 -1.56 4.43
CA ALA A 88 7.24 -1.96 3.71
C ALA A 88 6.78 -0.88 2.72
N LEU A 89 6.79 0.39 3.15
CA LEU A 89 6.44 1.54 2.31
C LEU A 89 7.36 1.65 1.10
N LEU A 90 8.67 1.56 1.33
CA LEU A 90 9.66 1.63 0.24
C LEU A 90 9.53 0.45 -0.73
N GLY A 91 9.33 -0.77 -0.20
CA GLY A 91 9.11 -1.96 -1.02
C GLY A 91 7.84 -1.88 -1.86
N ALA A 92 6.74 -1.36 -1.29
CA ALA A 92 5.49 -1.14 -2.00
C ALA A 92 5.63 -0.06 -3.09
N ALA A 93 6.35 1.03 -2.82
CA ALA A 93 6.61 2.10 -3.80
C ALA A 93 7.45 1.59 -4.99
N ARG A 94 8.46 0.73 -4.73
CA ARG A 94 9.22 0.07 -5.81
C ARG A 94 8.34 -0.81 -6.69
N ALA A 95 7.47 -1.62 -6.06
CA ALA A 95 6.54 -2.48 -6.80
C ALA A 95 5.53 -1.65 -7.60
N TRP A 96 5.07 -0.52 -7.05
CA TRP A 96 4.16 0.41 -7.74
C TRP A 96 4.82 1.01 -8.98
N ALA A 97 6.03 1.57 -8.85
CA ALA A 97 6.81 2.08 -9.98
C ALA A 97 7.07 1.02 -11.05
N PHE A 98 7.39 -0.22 -10.63
CA PHE A 98 7.61 -1.35 -11.53
C PHE A 98 6.36 -1.71 -12.34
N ILE A 99 5.19 -1.79 -11.69
CA ILE A 99 3.90 -2.07 -12.35
C ILE A 99 3.56 -0.99 -13.36
N ASP A 100 3.92 0.26 -13.07
CA ASP A 100 3.74 1.41 -13.97
C ASP A 100 4.85 1.53 -15.05
N GLY A 101 5.71 0.51 -15.17
CA GLY A 101 6.76 0.41 -16.19
C GLY A 101 7.96 1.32 -15.97
N ARG A 102 8.15 1.86 -14.75
CA ARG A 102 9.26 2.76 -14.44
C ARG A 102 10.42 2.04 -13.76
N ALA A 103 11.63 2.50 -14.08
CA ALA A 103 12.88 1.98 -13.51
C ALA A 103 13.32 2.72 -12.24
N MET A 104 12.57 3.74 -11.79
CA MET A 104 12.88 4.54 -10.61
C MET A 104 11.61 4.88 -9.83
N VAL A 105 11.75 5.00 -8.51
CA VAL A 105 10.69 5.44 -7.61
C VAL A 105 10.59 6.96 -7.63
N LEU A 106 9.36 7.46 -7.77
CA LEU A 106 9.01 8.87 -7.66
C LEU A 106 8.28 9.14 -6.32
N PRO A 107 8.23 10.39 -5.85
CA PRO A 107 7.45 10.74 -4.65
C PRO A 107 5.99 10.30 -4.73
N GLU A 108 5.39 10.39 -5.91
CA GLU A 108 4.01 10.01 -6.19
C GLU A 108 3.75 8.52 -5.95
N ASP A 109 4.76 7.66 -6.16
CA ASP A 109 4.66 6.23 -5.87
C ASP A 109 4.55 5.97 -4.37
N VAL A 110 5.38 6.69 -3.60
CA VAL A 110 5.32 6.64 -2.14
C VAL A 110 3.96 7.13 -1.64
N GLN A 111 3.45 8.23 -2.21
CA GLN A 111 2.15 8.79 -1.86
C GLN A 111 0.99 7.84 -2.20
N ALA A 112 1.04 7.19 -3.36
CA ALA A 112 0.00 6.26 -3.82
C ALA A 112 -0.16 5.06 -2.87
N VAL A 113 0.94 4.51 -2.37
CA VAL A 113 0.91 3.31 -1.51
C VAL A 113 0.82 3.63 -0.02
N MET A 114 1.14 4.87 0.39
CA MET A 114 1.18 5.28 1.80
C MET A 114 -0.10 4.97 2.58
N PRO A 115 -1.32 5.28 2.09
CA PRO A 115 -2.54 4.96 2.82
C PRO A 115 -2.70 3.47 3.09
N SER A 116 -2.46 2.62 2.09
CA SER A 116 -2.59 1.16 2.21
C SER A 116 -1.58 0.55 3.17
N VAL A 117 -0.38 1.14 3.27
CA VAL A 117 0.69 0.69 4.19
C VAL A 117 0.49 1.24 5.59
N ALA A 118 0.02 2.48 5.76
CA ALA A 118 0.01 3.19 7.03
C ALA A 118 -1.31 3.07 7.82
N CYS A 119 -2.48 3.12 7.15
CA CYS A 119 -3.76 3.24 7.84
C CYS A 119 -4.01 2.14 8.89
N HIS A 120 -3.70 0.89 8.58
CA HIS A 120 -3.93 -0.22 9.51
C HIS A 120 -2.91 -0.31 10.65
N ARG A 121 -1.83 0.48 10.61
CA ARG A 121 -0.76 0.55 11.61
C ARG A 121 -0.92 1.74 12.56
N LEU A 122 -1.53 2.83 12.09
CA LEU A 122 -1.65 4.08 12.83
C LEU A 122 -2.99 4.12 13.57
N GLN A 123 -2.93 4.03 14.90
CA GLN A 123 -4.08 4.18 15.77
C GLN A 123 -4.25 5.66 16.14
N LEU A 124 -5.46 6.19 16.01
CA LEU A 124 -5.79 7.56 16.37
C LEU A 124 -5.78 7.76 17.91
N ALA A 125 -5.16 8.83 18.38
CA ALA A 125 -5.04 9.15 19.80
C ALA A 125 -6.40 9.50 20.47
N ASN A 126 -7.39 9.90 19.65
CA ASN A 126 -8.75 10.19 20.13
C ASN A 126 -9.59 8.91 20.40
N GLY A 127 -9.03 7.72 20.22
CA GLY A 127 -9.70 6.46 20.50
C GLY A 127 -10.72 6.02 19.43
N THR A 128 -10.88 6.74 18.31
CA THR A 128 -11.86 6.43 17.27
C THR A 128 -11.44 5.30 16.32
N GLY A 129 -10.30 4.65 16.58
CA GLY A 129 -9.80 3.52 15.79
C GLY A 129 -8.51 3.83 15.03
N HIS A 130 -8.37 3.27 13.83
CA HIS A 130 -7.20 3.48 12.99
C HIS A 130 -7.37 4.70 12.06
N ALA A 131 -6.24 5.23 11.59
CA ALA A 131 -6.20 6.31 10.61
C ALA A 131 -6.93 5.93 9.33
N ARG A 132 -7.56 6.91 8.69
CA ARG A 132 -8.21 6.77 7.38
C ARG A 132 -7.32 7.36 6.28
N PRO A 133 -7.57 7.01 5.01
CA PRO A 133 -6.83 7.59 3.89
C PRO A 133 -6.78 9.12 3.90
N GLU A 134 -7.87 9.79 4.32
CA GLU A 134 -7.94 11.25 4.40
C GLU A 134 -7.01 11.84 5.47
N ASP A 135 -6.82 11.13 6.59
CA ASP A 135 -5.90 11.55 7.65
C ASP A 135 -4.44 11.50 7.15
N ILE A 136 -4.12 10.43 6.40
CA ILE A 136 -2.81 10.25 5.77
C ILE A 136 -2.58 11.29 4.67
N ALA A 137 -3.56 11.51 3.80
CA ALA A 137 -3.48 12.52 2.74
C ALA A 137 -3.21 13.91 3.31
N ARG A 138 -3.95 14.29 4.35
CA ARG A 138 -3.80 15.57 5.05
C ARG A 138 -2.40 15.73 5.63
N MET A 139 -1.86 14.69 6.26
CA MET A 139 -0.49 14.69 6.78
C MET A 139 0.54 14.84 5.65
N MET A 140 0.39 14.10 4.55
CA MET A 140 1.33 14.18 3.41
C MET A 140 1.37 15.58 2.79
N HIS A 141 0.25 16.29 2.71
CA HIS A 141 0.19 17.66 2.20
C HIS A 141 1.00 18.67 3.04
N THR A 142 1.32 18.36 4.28
CA THR A 142 2.15 19.25 5.14
C THR A 142 3.65 19.07 4.91
N ILE A 143 4.05 18.05 4.13
CA ILE A 143 5.45 17.68 3.92
C ILE A 143 5.90 18.13 2.54
N ALA A 144 6.86 19.06 2.51
CA ALA A 144 7.47 19.49 1.25
C ALA A 144 8.37 18.39 0.67
N ILE A 145 8.23 18.12 -0.60
CA ILE A 145 9.15 17.29 -1.37
C ILE A 145 10.33 18.18 -1.76
N LYS A 146 11.52 17.86 -1.29
CA LYS A 146 12.75 18.61 -1.59
C LYS A 146 13.54 17.94 -2.70
#